data_b603231d0d9ed21903c38b1e55bc5b29
#
_entry.id   b603231d0d9ed21903c38b1e55bc5b29
#
_cell.length_a   1.000
_cell.length_b   1.000
_cell.length_c   1.000
_cell.angle_alpha   90.00
_cell.angle_beta   90.00
_cell.angle_gamma   90.00
#
_symmetry.space_group_name_H-M   'P 1'
#
loop_
_entity.id
_entity.type
_entity.pdbx_description
1 polymer ?
#
loop_
_entity_poly.entity_id
_entity_poly.type
_entity_poly.pdbx_seq_one_letter_code
_entity_poly.pdbx_strand_id
1 'polypeptide(L)'
;PGQSIQAAIERAPEHPTRPYTIFIRKGLYEQKVIIDKPNIVLVGEDRDNTIIRIAETEEKRMIETYRGRKVHHGVIVLTEEADSCVITGLTVYNNYGTVVEPGNTRHQMAIFGRADHTIIINSNVWADGNDALSLWANQKDGGGMYYHADLDLRCKGVDFLCPRGW
;
A
#
# COMPACT_ATOMS: atom_id res chain seq x y z
N PRO A 1 -13.83 -5.97 15.92
CA PRO A 1 -14.48 -5.48 14.73
C PRO A 1 -14.70 -3.99 14.89
N GLY A 2 -14.18 -3.16 13.97
CA GLY A 2 -14.49 -1.75 13.89
C GLY A 2 -13.37 -0.73 14.13
N GLN A 3 -12.13 -1.13 14.38
CA GLN A 3 -11.03 -0.14 14.38
C GLN A 3 -10.48 0.01 12.97
N SER A 4 -10.57 1.22 12.43
CA SER A 4 -9.97 1.55 11.14
C SER A 4 -8.45 1.59 11.26
N ILE A 5 -7.74 0.94 10.33
CA ILE A 5 -6.28 1.03 10.21
C ILE A 5 -5.89 2.49 9.95
N GLN A 6 -6.67 3.19 9.10
CA GLN A 6 -6.47 4.61 8.82
C GLN A 6 -6.54 5.45 10.10
N ALA A 7 -7.53 5.21 10.95
CA ALA A 7 -7.66 5.92 12.22
C ALA A 7 -6.51 5.61 13.20
N ALA A 8 -5.88 4.44 13.10
CA ALA A 8 -4.68 4.13 13.87
C ALA A 8 -3.46 4.91 13.37
N ILE A 9 -3.30 5.07 12.06
CA ILE A 9 -2.24 5.91 11.44
C ILE A 9 -2.44 7.38 11.83
N GLU A 10 -3.67 7.87 11.81
CA GLU A 10 -4.00 9.25 12.18
C GLU A 10 -3.64 9.59 13.63
N ARG A 11 -3.73 8.61 14.54
CA ARG A 11 -3.30 8.77 15.94
C ARG A 11 -1.79 8.78 16.13
N ALA A 12 -1.00 8.34 15.16
CA ALA A 12 0.46 8.43 15.22
C ALA A 12 0.89 9.91 15.28
N PRO A 13 1.98 10.24 16.01
CA PRO A 13 2.59 11.56 15.94
C PRO A 13 2.85 11.98 14.48
N GLU A 14 2.84 13.28 14.17
CA GLU A 14 3.14 13.74 12.80
C GLU A 14 4.58 13.41 12.36
N HIS A 15 5.53 13.46 13.29
CA HIS A 15 6.93 13.11 13.05
C HIS A 15 7.44 12.17 14.13
N PRO A 16 7.05 10.89 14.08
CA PRO A 16 7.52 9.92 15.06
C PRO A 16 9.03 9.70 14.88
N THR A 17 9.78 9.87 15.97
CA THR A 17 11.26 9.65 15.99
C THR A 17 11.63 8.18 16.20
N ARG A 18 10.65 7.33 16.39
CA ARG A 18 10.78 5.87 16.56
C ARG A 18 9.67 5.18 15.78
N PRO A 19 9.84 3.91 15.38
CA PRO A 19 8.80 3.16 14.72
C PRO A 19 7.49 3.17 15.51
N TYR A 20 6.41 3.60 14.87
CA TYR A 20 5.05 3.55 15.41
C TYR A 20 4.36 2.31 14.86
N THR A 21 4.29 1.26 15.68
CA THR A 21 3.79 -0.04 15.26
C THR A 21 2.28 -0.14 15.44
N ILE A 22 1.61 -0.49 14.35
CA ILE A 22 0.17 -0.80 14.30
C ILE A 22 0.04 -2.29 14.06
N PHE A 23 -0.39 -3.02 15.09
CA PHE A 23 -0.67 -4.45 14.98
C PHE A 23 -2.10 -4.65 14.47
N ILE A 24 -2.22 -5.37 13.35
CA ILE A 24 -3.48 -5.62 12.66
C ILE A 24 -3.86 -7.07 12.85
N ARG A 25 -4.96 -7.31 13.57
CA ARG A 25 -5.45 -8.67 13.82
C ARG A 25 -5.99 -9.32 12.55
N LYS A 26 -6.10 -10.63 12.55
CA LYS A 26 -6.77 -11.40 11.49
C LYS A 26 -8.15 -10.83 11.21
N GLY A 27 -8.47 -10.71 9.95
CA GLY A 27 -9.75 -10.20 9.48
C GLY A 27 -9.67 -9.57 8.10
N LEU A 28 -10.84 -9.24 7.57
CA LEU A 28 -10.98 -8.53 6.31
C LEU A 28 -11.27 -7.06 6.61
N TYR A 29 -10.42 -6.18 6.06
CA TYR A 29 -10.49 -4.73 6.19
C TYR A 29 -10.75 -4.12 4.82
N GLU A 30 -12.01 -3.79 4.56
CA GLU A 30 -12.43 -3.15 3.30
C GLU A 30 -12.26 -1.64 3.42
N GLN A 31 -11.01 -1.18 3.31
CA GLN A 31 -10.65 0.23 3.42
C GLN A 31 -9.40 0.56 2.61
N LYS A 32 -9.34 1.78 2.10
CA LYS A 32 -8.12 2.40 1.62
C LYS A 32 -7.27 2.83 2.82
N VAL A 33 -5.97 2.62 2.70
CA VAL A 33 -5.00 3.01 3.72
C VAL A 33 -4.01 4.00 3.11
N ILE A 34 -3.91 5.18 3.69
CA ILE A 34 -2.97 6.21 3.27
C ILE A 34 -1.96 6.43 4.39
N ILE A 35 -0.69 6.20 4.08
CA ILE A 35 0.42 6.45 5.00
C ILE A 35 1.07 7.76 4.55
N ASP A 36 0.91 8.80 5.36
CA ASP A 36 1.39 10.16 5.12
C ASP A 36 2.34 10.65 6.22
N LYS A 37 2.87 9.73 7.01
CA LYS A 37 3.79 9.98 8.12
C LYS A 37 4.96 9.01 8.08
N PRO A 38 6.16 9.42 8.47
CA PRO A 38 7.32 8.54 8.51
C PRO A 38 7.23 7.51 9.65
N ASN A 39 8.08 6.51 9.58
CA ASN A 39 8.26 5.50 10.64
C ASN A 39 6.99 4.72 11.03
N ILE A 40 6.01 4.59 10.16
CA ILE A 40 4.83 3.75 10.40
C ILE A 40 5.17 2.29 10.07
N VAL A 41 4.83 1.40 11.00
CA VAL A 41 5.02 -0.05 10.86
C VAL A 41 3.68 -0.75 10.93
N LEU A 42 3.22 -1.32 9.82
CA LEU A 42 2.02 -2.15 9.75
C LEU A 42 2.43 -3.62 9.89
N VAL A 43 1.95 -4.28 10.93
CA VAL A 43 2.22 -5.70 11.20
C VAL A 43 0.90 -6.47 11.23
N GLY A 44 0.69 -7.33 10.24
CA GLY A 44 -0.43 -8.27 10.26
C GLY A 44 -0.16 -9.43 11.21
N GLU A 45 -1.20 -9.90 11.86
CA GLU A 45 -1.15 -11.08 12.74
C GLU A 45 -0.86 -12.37 11.97
N ASP A 46 -1.29 -12.42 10.70
CA ASP A 46 -1.17 -13.61 9.85
C ASP A 46 -1.21 -13.15 8.39
N ARG A 47 -0.20 -13.53 7.62
CA ARG A 47 -0.02 -13.13 6.22
C ARG A 47 -1.26 -13.38 5.36
N ASP A 48 -1.89 -14.54 5.50
CA ASP A 48 -2.98 -14.99 4.63
C ASP A 48 -4.36 -14.58 5.15
N ASN A 49 -4.47 -14.29 6.45
CA ASN A 49 -5.74 -14.03 7.12
C ASN A 49 -5.89 -12.59 7.62
N THR A 50 -4.87 -11.73 7.47
CA THR A 50 -4.97 -10.29 7.71
C THR A 50 -5.04 -9.60 6.35
N ILE A 51 -6.25 -9.30 5.87
CA ILE A 51 -6.48 -8.87 4.49
C ILE A 51 -6.97 -7.44 4.45
N ILE A 52 -6.24 -6.55 3.78
CA ILE A 52 -6.67 -5.20 3.44
C ILE A 52 -7.08 -5.21 1.98
N ARG A 53 -8.33 -4.86 1.67
CA ARG A 53 -8.89 -4.99 0.33
C ARG A 53 -9.79 -3.83 -0.05
N ILE A 54 -9.66 -3.34 -1.27
CA ILE A 54 -10.66 -2.51 -1.96
C ILE A 54 -10.64 -2.81 -3.45
N ALA A 55 -11.70 -2.37 -4.15
CA ALA A 55 -11.80 -2.41 -5.59
C ALA A 55 -11.62 -1.00 -6.16
N GLU A 56 -10.44 -0.69 -6.71
CA GLU A 56 -10.11 0.64 -7.26
C GLU A 56 -9.28 0.52 -8.53
N THR A 57 -9.52 1.39 -9.52
CA THR A 57 -8.74 1.49 -10.76
C THR A 57 -8.39 2.92 -11.10
N GLU A 58 -7.27 3.11 -11.84
CA GLU A 58 -6.79 4.40 -12.33
C GLU A 58 -7.85 5.17 -13.13
N GLU A 59 -8.67 4.50 -13.90
CA GLU A 59 -9.66 5.16 -14.77
C GLU A 59 -10.78 5.85 -14.02
N LYS A 60 -11.13 5.33 -12.89
CA LYS A 60 -12.02 6.02 -11.97
C LYS A 60 -11.26 7.04 -11.17
N ARG A 61 -10.36 7.80 -11.81
CA ARG A 61 -9.61 8.89 -11.17
C ARG A 61 -10.43 9.56 -10.06
N MET A 62 -10.80 8.79 -9.09
CA MET A 62 -11.21 9.31 -7.81
C MET A 62 -9.91 9.82 -7.19
N ILE A 63 -9.58 11.06 -7.60
CA ILE A 63 -8.55 11.82 -6.96
C ILE A 63 -9.13 12.11 -5.59
N GLU A 64 -9.04 11.12 -4.72
CA GLU A 64 -9.37 11.34 -3.34
C GLU A 64 -8.46 12.44 -2.82
N THR A 65 -9.06 13.48 -2.29
CA THR A 65 -8.31 14.52 -1.61
C THR A 65 -8.19 14.09 -0.15
N TYR A 66 -7.03 13.61 0.24
CA TYR A 66 -6.72 13.32 1.63
C TYR A 66 -5.95 14.49 2.24
N ARG A 67 -6.48 15.09 3.30
CA ARG A 67 -5.89 16.28 3.96
C ARG A 67 -5.53 17.41 2.98
N GLY A 68 -6.38 17.67 1.99
CA GLY A 68 -6.17 18.69 0.98
C GLY A 68 -5.14 18.35 -0.11
N ARG A 69 -4.60 17.15 -0.13
CA ARG A 69 -3.64 16.67 -1.13
C ARG A 69 -4.26 15.61 -2.00
N LYS A 70 -3.89 15.59 -3.26
CA LYS A 70 -4.25 14.49 -4.17
C LYS A 70 -3.47 13.24 -3.80
N VAL A 71 -4.17 12.14 -3.57
CA VAL A 71 -3.57 10.84 -3.33
C VAL A 71 -3.79 9.91 -4.52
N HIS A 72 -2.86 9.02 -4.72
CA HIS A 72 -2.92 8.08 -5.82
C HIS A 72 -3.98 6.98 -5.56
N HIS A 73 -4.39 6.28 -6.62
CA HIS A 73 -5.18 5.06 -6.47
C HIS A 73 -4.30 3.94 -5.90
N GLY A 74 -4.91 2.99 -5.23
CA GLY A 74 -4.25 1.86 -4.58
C GLY A 74 -4.88 1.53 -3.23
N VAL A 75 -4.75 0.28 -2.80
CA VAL A 75 -5.29 -0.17 -1.51
C VAL A 75 -4.48 0.43 -0.37
N ILE A 76 -3.13 0.35 -0.45
CA ILE A 76 -2.22 1.09 0.41
C ILE A 76 -1.47 2.11 -0.44
N VAL A 77 -1.47 3.36 0.00
CA VAL A 77 -0.74 4.46 -0.64
C VAL A 77 0.26 5.04 0.35
N LEU A 78 1.54 5.02 -0.03
CA LEU A 78 2.62 5.67 0.69
C LEU A 78 2.90 7.02 0.00
N THR A 79 2.66 8.11 0.70
CA THR A 79 2.97 9.45 0.17
C THR A 79 4.46 9.76 0.25
N GLU A 80 4.90 10.89 -0.25
CA GLU A 80 6.29 11.34 -0.18
C GLU A 80 6.78 11.61 1.26
N GLU A 81 5.86 11.69 2.22
CA GLU A 81 6.16 11.88 3.64
C GLU A 81 6.28 10.56 4.43
N ALA A 82 5.94 9.44 3.79
CA ALA A 82 5.89 8.11 4.43
C ALA A 82 7.26 7.41 4.50
N ASP A 83 8.32 8.14 4.76
CA ASP A 83 9.67 7.57 4.81
C ASP A 83 9.86 6.56 5.91
N SER A 84 10.73 5.58 5.69
CA SER A 84 11.11 4.55 6.67
C SER A 84 9.93 3.73 7.21
N CYS A 85 8.93 3.48 6.37
CA CYS A 85 7.78 2.68 6.72
C CYS A 85 8.02 1.19 6.47
N VAL A 86 7.31 0.34 7.23
CA VAL A 86 7.38 -1.12 7.08
C VAL A 86 5.97 -1.69 6.94
N ILE A 87 5.80 -2.60 5.97
CA ILE A 87 4.58 -3.39 5.79
C ILE A 87 4.96 -4.86 5.84
N THR A 88 4.37 -5.62 6.75
CA THR A 88 4.72 -7.03 6.93
C THR A 88 3.57 -7.87 7.47
N GLY A 89 3.57 -9.17 7.12
CA GLY A 89 2.69 -10.18 7.69
C GLY A 89 1.21 -10.04 7.30
N LEU A 90 0.90 -9.48 6.13
CA LEU A 90 -0.48 -9.24 5.71
C LEU A 90 -0.67 -9.41 4.20
N THR A 91 -1.93 -9.48 3.78
CA THR A 91 -2.36 -9.48 2.38
C THR A 91 -2.93 -8.11 2.01
N VAL A 92 -2.44 -7.53 0.92
CA VAL A 92 -3.01 -6.33 0.29
C VAL A 92 -3.58 -6.74 -1.06
N TYR A 93 -4.88 -6.52 -1.28
CA TYR A 93 -5.55 -7.02 -2.47
C TYR A 93 -6.44 -5.98 -3.13
N ASN A 94 -6.16 -5.64 -4.38
CA ASN A 94 -7.07 -4.88 -5.23
C ASN A 94 -7.89 -5.86 -6.10
N ASN A 95 -9.17 -6.00 -5.77
CA ASN A 95 -10.06 -6.98 -6.41
C ASN A 95 -11.03 -6.37 -7.43
N TYR A 96 -10.70 -5.24 -8.03
CA TYR A 96 -11.56 -4.53 -9.00
C TYR A 96 -11.95 -5.41 -10.18
N GLY A 97 -10.99 -6.12 -10.76
CA GLY A 97 -11.20 -6.99 -11.93
C GLY A 97 -12.00 -8.26 -11.63
N THR A 98 -12.35 -8.51 -10.38
CA THR A 98 -13.27 -9.60 -9.98
C THR A 98 -14.65 -9.08 -9.63
N VAL A 99 -14.75 -7.99 -8.85
CA VAL A 99 -16.03 -7.60 -8.24
C VAL A 99 -16.72 -6.43 -8.95
N VAL A 100 -15.99 -5.59 -9.68
CA VAL A 100 -16.54 -4.41 -10.34
C VAL A 100 -16.61 -4.60 -11.84
N GLU A 101 -15.51 -5.00 -12.46
CA GLU A 101 -15.42 -5.19 -13.90
C GLU A 101 -14.66 -6.49 -14.21
N PRO A 102 -15.37 -7.64 -14.21
CA PRO A 102 -14.75 -8.94 -14.43
C PRO A 102 -13.93 -9.00 -15.72
N GLY A 103 -12.65 -9.39 -15.58
CA GLY A 103 -11.71 -9.48 -16.70
C GLY A 103 -10.99 -8.17 -17.04
N ASN A 104 -11.27 -7.07 -16.36
CA ASN A 104 -10.49 -5.84 -16.51
C ASN A 104 -9.04 -6.07 -16.07
N THR A 105 -8.09 -5.67 -16.93
CA THR A 105 -6.65 -5.83 -16.70
C THR A 105 -5.90 -4.50 -16.60
N ARG A 106 -6.61 -3.39 -16.43
CA ARG A 106 -6.00 -2.06 -16.31
C ARG A 106 -5.25 -1.92 -14.98
N HIS A 107 -4.59 -0.79 -14.77
CA HIS A 107 -3.83 -0.54 -13.54
C HIS A 107 -4.72 -0.63 -12.30
N GLN A 108 -4.42 -1.58 -11.43
CA GLN A 108 -5.17 -1.88 -10.21
C GLN A 108 -4.20 -2.10 -9.05
N MET A 109 -3.52 -1.05 -8.67
CA MET A 109 -2.45 -1.14 -7.68
C MET A 109 -2.97 -1.63 -6.33
N ALA A 110 -2.33 -2.65 -5.77
CA ALA A 110 -2.52 -3.01 -4.37
C ALA A 110 -1.70 -2.06 -3.49
N ILE A 111 -0.42 -1.86 -3.81
CA ILE A 111 0.43 -0.89 -3.11
C ILE A 111 1.01 0.09 -4.12
N PHE A 112 0.81 1.37 -3.85
CA PHE A 112 1.48 2.48 -4.53
C PHE A 112 2.35 3.24 -3.54
N GLY A 113 3.55 3.66 -3.95
CA GLY A 113 4.43 4.41 -3.07
C GLY A 113 5.34 5.41 -3.78
N ARG A 114 5.57 6.55 -3.10
CA ARG A 114 6.57 7.58 -3.44
C ARG A 114 7.42 7.96 -2.24
N ALA A 115 7.43 7.13 -1.22
CA ALA A 115 8.23 7.28 -0.01
C ALA A 115 9.69 6.87 -0.25
N ASP A 116 10.53 7.07 0.73
CA ASP A 116 11.89 6.57 0.75
C ASP A 116 12.10 5.56 1.88
N HIS A 117 13.12 4.71 1.80
CA HIS A 117 13.48 3.71 2.81
C HIS A 117 12.30 2.80 3.26
N THR A 118 11.39 2.47 2.35
CA THR A 118 10.24 1.62 2.67
C THR A 118 10.59 0.14 2.55
N ILE A 119 10.13 -0.65 3.50
CA ILE A 119 10.33 -2.10 3.58
C ILE A 119 8.98 -2.81 3.45
N ILE A 120 8.86 -3.71 2.48
CA ILE A 120 7.67 -4.56 2.29
C ILE A 120 8.14 -6.01 2.27
N ILE A 121 7.82 -6.76 3.31
CA ILE A 121 8.30 -8.14 3.47
C ILE A 121 7.21 -9.08 3.97
N ASN A 122 7.38 -10.39 3.76
CA ASN A 122 6.48 -11.42 4.29
C ASN A 122 5.00 -11.07 4.05
N SER A 123 4.64 -10.68 2.84
CA SER A 123 3.31 -10.18 2.52
C SER A 123 2.81 -10.71 1.17
N ASN A 124 1.48 -10.80 1.03
CA ASN A 124 0.84 -11.04 -0.26
C ASN A 124 0.40 -9.70 -0.84
N VAL A 125 0.79 -9.41 -2.08
CA VAL A 125 0.44 -8.18 -2.79
C VAL A 125 -0.22 -8.57 -4.10
N TRP A 126 -1.55 -8.50 -4.15
CA TRP A 126 -2.36 -9.03 -5.21
C TRP A 126 -3.19 -7.96 -5.91
N ALA A 127 -3.31 -8.07 -7.22
CA ALA A 127 -4.22 -7.28 -8.03
C ALA A 127 -4.85 -8.15 -9.13
N ASP A 128 -6.10 -7.89 -9.45
CA ASP A 128 -6.77 -8.55 -10.58
C ASP A 128 -6.35 -7.99 -11.94
N GLY A 129 -5.76 -6.82 -11.96
CA GLY A 129 -5.21 -6.16 -13.14
C GLY A 129 -3.69 -6.03 -13.10
N ASN A 130 -3.16 -4.99 -13.73
CA ASN A 130 -1.74 -4.69 -13.79
C ASN A 130 -1.23 -3.97 -12.53
N ASP A 131 0.07 -4.01 -12.31
CA ASP A 131 0.82 -3.18 -11.36
C ASP A 131 0.41 -3.39 -9.89
N ALA A 132 0.36 -4.64 -9.44
CA ALA A 132 0.05 -4.94 -8.03
C ALA A 132 0.93 -4.15 -7.06
N LEU A 133 2.21 -3.96 -7.38
CA LEU A 133 3.17 -3.17 -6.61
C LEU A 133 3.81 -2.10 -7.51
N SER A 134 3.56 -0.83 -7.22
CA SER A 134 4.07 0.30 -7.99
C SER A 134 4.79 1.29 -7.06
N LEU A 135 6.12 1.20 -7.04
CA LEU A 135 6.97 2.02 -6.17
C LEU A 135 7.82 2.96 -7.03
N TRP A 136 7.70 4.26 -6.77
CA TRP A 136 8.34 5.32 -7.52
C TRP A 136 9.36 6.07 -6.68
N ALA A 137 10.36 6.65 -7.33
CA ALA A 137 11.30 7.54 -6.65
C ALA A 137 10.57 8.73 -6.02
N ASN A 138 11.00 9.11 -4.82
CA ASN A 138 10.59 10.36 -4.19
C ASN A 138 11.08 11.53 -5.05
N GLN A 139 10.18 12.45 -5.42
CA GLN A 139 10.53 13.59 -6.27
C GLN A 139 11.31 14.68 -5.54
N LYS A 140 11.26 14.70 -4.21
CA LYS A 140 11.94 15.75 -3.41
C LYS A 140 13.45 15.57 -3.39
N ASP A 141 13.91 14.30 -3.27
CA ASP A 141 15.32 14.01 -3.01
C ASP A 141 15.96 13.16 -4.11
N GLY A 142 15.23 12.82 -5.17
CA GLY A 142 15.71 11.95 -6.25
C GLY A 142 15.99 10.51 -5.82
N GLY A 143 15.77 10.21 -4.56
CA GLY A 143 15.84 8.88 -3.97
C GLY A 143 14.53 8.11 -4.11
N GLY A 144 14.53 6.89 -3.76
CA GLY A 144 13.42 5.97 -3.73
C GLY A 144 14.03 4.63 -3.42
N MET A 145 14.41 4.43 -2.14
CA MET A 145 14.94 3.16 -1.69
C MET A 145 13.82 2.31 -1.14
N TYR A 146 13.60 1.19 -1.82
CA TYR A 146 12.63 0.19 -1.39
C TYR A 146 13.34 -1.13 -1.21
N TYR A 147 13.03 -1.80 -0.12
CA TYR A 147 13.44 -3.17 0.11
C TYR A 147 12.21 -4.07 0.15
N HIS A 148 12.23 -5.15 -0.60
CA HIS A 148 11.17 -6.16 -0.55
C HIS A 148 11.77 -7.56 -0.55
N ALA A 149 11.19 -8.44 0.22
CA ALA A 149 11.56 -9.86 0.28
C ALA A 149 10.35 -10.69 0.72
N ASP A 150 10.35 -11.96 0.31
CA ASP A 150 9.27 -12.89 0.65
C ASP A 150 7.88 -12.33 0.33
N LEU A 151 7.71 -11.83 -0.90
CA LEU A 151 6.43 -11.37 -1.42
C LEU A 151 5.83 -12.43 -2.34
N ASP A 152 4.55 -12.74 -2.15
CA ASP A 152 3.72 -13.38 -3.16
C ASP A 152 3.04 -12.28 -3.98
N LEU A 153 3.62 -11.94 -5.13
CA LEU A 153 3.08 -10.97 -6.07
C LEU A 153 2.16 -11.66 -7.07
N ARG A 154 0.91 -11.20 -7.18
CA ARG A 154 -0.04 -11.70 -8.18
C ARG A 154 -0.70 -10.56 -8.90
N CYS A 155 -0.55 -10.55 -10.22
CA CYS A 155 -1.29 -9.67 -11.11
C CYS A 155 -1.58 -10.39 -12.45
N LYS A 156 -2.51 -9.88 -13.25
CA LYS A 156 -2.87 -10.46 -14.55
C LYS A 156 -2.12 -9.82 -15.72
N GLY A 157 -1.27 -8.87 -15.48
CA GLY A 157 -0.50 -8.15 -16.48
C GLY A 157 0.99 -8.06 -16.14
N VAL A 158 1.68 -7.15 -16.78
CA VAL A 158 3.11 -6.96 -16.57
C VAL A 158 3.35 -6.31 -15.22
N ASP A 159 4.11 -6.98 -14.35
CA ASP A 159 4.60 -6.37 -13.12
C ASP A 159 5.62 -5.28 -13.44
N PHE A 160 5.29 -4.05 -13.12
CA PHE A 160 6.29 -2.99 -13.04
C PHE A 160 6.78 -2.87 -11.60
N LEU A 161 7.71 -3.73 -11.24
CA LEU A 161 8.71 -3.35 -10.28
C LEU A 161 9.58 -2.33 -11.01
N CYS A 162 9.49 -1.05 -10.69
CA CYS A 162 10.44 -0.08 -11.16
C CYS A 162 11.72 -0.20 -10.31
N PRO A 163 12.72 -0.99 -10.72
CA PRO A 163 13.98 -1.05 -10.02
C PRO A 163 14.80 0.14 -10.48
N ARG A 164 14.73 1.25 -9.79
CA ARG A 164 15.83 2.18 -9.84
C ARG A 164 16.69 1.96 -8.61
N GLY A 165 17.75 1.24 -8.86
CA GLY A 165 19.01 1.33 -8.12
C GLY A 165 19.05 0.50 -6.84
N TRP A 166 19.67 -0.60 -6.99
CA TRP A 166 20.62 -1.09 -5.98
C TRP A 166 21.98 -0.56 -6.32
#